data_f199a9db2cd3e8e06026dd19ec25a509
#
_entry.id   f199a9db2cd3e8e06026dd19ec25a509
#
_cell.length_a   1.000
_cell.length_b   1.000
_cell.length_c   1.000
_cell.angle_alpha   90.00
_cell.angle_beta   90.00
_cell.angle_gamma   90.00
#
_symmetry.space_group_name_H-M   'P 1'
#
loop_
_entity.id
_entity.type
_entity.pdbx_description
1 polymer ?
#
loop_
_entity_poly.entity_id
_entity_poly.type
_entity_poly.pdbx_seq_one_letter_code
_entity_poly.pdbx_strand_id
1 'polypeptide(L)'
;PPPPPPPPFYPHPPRPPHPPRLDSSAASDVYKRQPPGPRQTTNRTVASDEPKLTGFVFKIQANMDPAHRDRVAFMRICSGRFQQGMKVRHVRLGKDIKIPNALTFMAQDRESVEQAWPGDIIGIHNHGTIAIGDSFSEGEALQFTGIPNFAPELFRRARLRDPLKLKALQKGLQQLSEEGATQFFRPMLGNELVLGAVGMLQFDVVAYRLKNEYNVDSIFESVNVYTARWVRCKDEKMLNQFKDQLQPNLALDGGNQLVYLAPTRVNLQLTEERWPDIQFAETRETLRFVD
;
A
#
# COMPACT_ATOMS: atom_id res chain seq x y z
N PRO A 1 -67.45 28.01 -20.21
CA PRO A 1 -66.62 27.89 -21.40
C PRO A 1 -65.83 26.60 -21.38
N PRO A 2 -65.77 25.83 -22.49
CA PRO A 2 -64.99 24.62 -22.55
C PRO A 2 -63.48 24.95 -22.43
N PRO A 3 -62.64 24.05 -21.87
CA PRO A 3 -61.22 24.28 -21.78
C PRO A 3 -60.58 24.43 -23.16
N PRO A 4 -59.53 25.22 -23.31
CA PRO A 4 -58.85 25.41 -24.59
C PRO A 4 -58.28 24.07 -25.11
N PRO A 5 -58.26 23.87 -26.44
CA PRO A 5 -57.69 22.65 -27.02
C PRO A 5 -56.20 22.53 -26.67
N PRO A 6 -55.69 21.30 -26.50
CA PRO A 6 -54.26 21.08 -26.23
C PRO A 6 -53.41 21.62 -27.40
N PRO A 7 -52.22 22.13 -27.14
CA PRO A 7 -51.33 22.62 -28.19
C PRO A 7 -50.99 21.52 -29.20
N PRO A 8 -50.78 21.86 -30.47
CA PRO A 8 -50.47 20.87 -31.50
C PRO A 8 -49.14 20.17 -31.17
N PHE A 9 -49.18 18.86 -31.35
CA PHE A 9 -48.00 18.01 -31.19
C PHE A 9 -47.02 18.31 -32.33
N TYR A 10 -45.94 19.06 -32.05
CA TYR A 10 -44.84 19.21 -32.99
C TYR A 10 -43.95 17.96 -32.84
N PRO A 11 -43.84 17.12 -33.89
CA PRO A 11 -42.85 16.03 -33.85
C PRO A 11 -41.44 16.64 -33.70
N HIS A 12 -40.71 16.20 -32.69
CA HIS A 12 -39.33 16.60 -32.54
C HIS A 12 -38.57 16.24 -33.82
N PRO A 13 -37.72 17.13 -34.34
CA PRO A 13 -36.87 16.79 -35.47
C PRO A 13 -36.06 15.53 -35.14
N PRO A 14 -35.84 14.64 -36.11
CA PRO A 14 -35.03 13.44 -35.89
C PRO A 14 -33.71 13.86 -35.32
N ARG A 15 -33.23 13.16 -34.27
CA ARG A 15 -31.92 13.42 -33.69
C ARG A 15 -30.90 13.31 -34.81
N PRO A 16 -29.93 14.26 -34.92
CA PRO A 16 -28.86 14.13 -35.88
C PRO A 16 -28.17 12.78 -35.65
N PRO A 17 -27.75 12.09 -36.72
CA PRO A 17 -27.00 10.86 -36.57
C PRO A 17 -25.82 11.12 -35.65
N HIS A 18 -25.64 10.28 -34.67
CA HIS A 18 -24.46 10.36 -33.80
C HIS A 18 -23.23 10.40 -34.70
N PRO A 19 -22.28 11.34 -34.48
CA PRO A 19 -21.02 11.28 -35.19
C PRO A 19 -20.47 9.87 -35.03
N PRO A 20 -19.87 9.29 -36.09
CA PRO A 20 -19.29 7.96 -35.98
C PRO A 20 -18.38 8.02 -34.75
N ARG A 21 -18.60 7.09 -33.78
CA ARG A 21 -17.64 6.88 -32.72
C ARG A 21 -16.32 6.67 -33.43
N LEU A 22 -15.43 7.62 -33.29
CA LEU A 22 -14.03 7.38 -33.56
C LEU A 22 -13.67 6.24 -32.64
N ASP A 23 -13.76 5.02 -33.19
CA ASP A 23 -13.33 3.84 -32.47
C ASP A 23 -11.86 4.06 -32.12
N SER A 24 -11.61 4.44 -30.88
CA SER A 24 -10.29 4.40 -30.28
C SER A 24 -9.79 2.97 -30.12
N SER A 25 -10.51 2.00 -30.69
CA SER A 25 -10.20 0.58 -30.65
C SER A 25 -8.82 0.29 -31.21
N ALA A 26 -8.45 0.89 -32.33
CA ALA A 26 -7.11 0.67 -32.92
C ALA A 26 -5.99 1.18 -32.01
N ALA A 27 -6.12 2.38 -31.44
CA ALA A 27 -5.12 2.91 -30.49
C ALA A 27 -5.13 2.13 -29.18
N SER A 28 -6.31 1.72 -28.70
CA SER A 28 -6.48 0.86 -27.54
C SER A 28 -5.89 -0.55 -27.75
N ASP A 29 -6.06 -1.13 -28.94
CA ASP A 29 -5.52 -2.44 -29.27
C ASP A 29 -4.00 -2.42 -29.44
N VAL A 30 -3.43 -1.36 -30.02
CA VAL A 30 -1.98 -1.17 -30.07
C VAL A 30 -1.39 -1.03 -28.68
N TYR A 31 -2.04 -0.27 -27.79
CA TYR A 31 -1.58 -0.11 -26.42
C TYR A 31 -1.68 -1.44 -25.63
N LYS A 32 -2.75 -2.22 -25.81
CA LYS A 32 -2.94 -3.51 -25.14
C LYS A 32 -1.95 -4.59 -25.62
N ARG A 33 -1.41 -4.46 -26.82
CA ARG A 33 -0.44 -5.41 -27.43
C ARG A 33 1.01 -5.01 -27.22
N GLN A 34 1.28 -3.88 -26.56
CA GLN A 34 2.65 -3.49 -26.24
C GLN A 34 3.20 -4.40 -25.14
N PRO A 35 4.41 -4.93 -25.28
CA PRO A 35 5.07 -5.65 -24.21
C PRO A 35 5.26 -4.68 -23.01
N PRO A 36 5.20 -5.19 -21.77
CA PRO A 36 5.41 -4.36 -20.61
C PRO A 36 6.83 -3.75 -20.66
N GLY A 37 6.91 -2.46 -20.36
CA GLY A 37 8.20 -1.76 -20.33
C GLY A 37 9.12 -2.29 -19.22
N PRO A 38 10.42 -2.07 -19.35
CA PRO A 38 11.42 -2.50 -18.38
C PRO A 38 11.17 -1.87 -17.01
N ARG A 39 11.59 -2.55 -15.94
CA ARG A 39 11.42 -2.13 -14.55
C ARG A 39 12.75 -1.95 -13.85
N GLN A 40 12.86 -0.85 -13.12
CA GLN A 40 14.06 -0.53 -12.35
C GLN A 40 14.12 -1.34 -11.05
N THR A 41 15.30 -1.81 -10.74
CA THR A 41 15.63 -2.41 -9.44
C THR A 41 16.80 -1.66 -8.80
N THR A 42 17.16 -2.01 -7.60
CA THR A 42 18.33 -1.42 -6.90
C THR A 42 19.62 -1.64 -7.65
N ASN A 43 19.75 -2.76 -8.39
CA ASN A 43 21.03 -3.18 -8.97
C ASN A 43 21.05 -3.01 -10.50
N ARG A 44 19.91 -3.14 -11.17
CA ARG A 44 19.84 -3.11 -12.64
C ARG A 44 18.40 -2.86 -13.12
N THR A 45 18.26 -2.67 -14.40
CA THR A 45 16.97 -2.67 -15.09
C THR A 45 16.62 -4.09 -15.51
N VAL A 46 15.39 -4.52 -15.25
CA VAL A 46 14.85 -5.82 -15.67
C VAL A 46 14.00 -5.60 -16.92
N ALA A 47 14.35 -6.31 -17.99
CA ALA A 47 13.58 -6.31 -19.23
C ALA A 47 12.51 -7.42 -19.20
N SER A 48 11.40 -7.19 -19.89
CA SER A 48 10.26 -8.15 -19.87
C SER A 48 10.53 -9.46 -20.60
N ASP A 49 11.50 -9.49 -21.48
CA ASP A 49 11.91 -10.66 -22.28
C ASP A 49 12.95 -11.54 -21.59
N GLU A 50 13.39 -11.20 -20.38
CA GLU A 50 14.31 -12.03 -19.62
C GLU A 50 13.66 -13.38 -19.25
N PRO A 51 14.43 -14.50 -19.33
CA PRO A 51 13.86 -15.85 -19.17
C PRO A 51 13.48 -16.20 -17.73
N LYS A 52 14.14 -15.58 -16.73
CA LYS A 52 13.92 -15.85 -15.30
C LYS A 52 12.75 -15.05 -14.78
N LEU A 53 11.92 -15.70 -13.96
CA LEU A 53 10.81 -15.02 -13.30
C LEU A 53 11.31 -13.95 -12.34
N THR A 54 10.77 -12.75 -12.49
CA THR A 54 10.85 -11.68 -11.49
C THR A 54 9.50 -10.99 -11.36
N GLY A 55 9.21 -10.46 -10.17
CA GLY A 55 7.99 -9.72 -9.92
C GLY A 55 8.01 -9.02 -8.58
N PHE A 56 7.07 -8.11 -8.38
CA PHE A 56 6.93 -7.38 -7.11
C PHE A 56 5.47 -7.25 -6.68
N VAL A 57 5.28 -7.17 -5.37
CA VAL A 57 3.98 -6.94 -4.75
C VAL A 57 3.72 -5.45 -4.66
N PHE A 58 2.63 -5.00 -5.28
CA PHE A 58 2.24 -3.59 -5.27
C PHE A 58 0.99 -3.30 -4.43
N LYS A 59 0.23 -4.34 -4.07
CA LYS A 59 -0.99 -4.22 -3.27
C LYS A 59 -1.20 -5.47 -2.42
N ILE A 60 -1.75 -5.27 -1.23
CA ILE A 60 -2.31 -6.35 -0.41
C ILE A 60 -3.77 -6.00 -0.16
N GLN A 61 -4.63 -7.01 -0.25
CA GLN A 61 -6.04 -6.88 0.09
C GLN A 61 -6.42 -8.00 1.06
N ALA A 62 -6.98 -7.62 2.20
CA ALA A 62 -7.52 -8.55 3.18
C ALA A 62 -9.04 -8.70 3.00
N ASN A 63 -9.57 -9.80 3.54
CA ASN A 63 -11.02 -10.03 3.69
C ASN A 63 -11.83 -9.91 2.39
N MET A 64 -11.37 -10.55 1.34
CA MET A 64 -12.17 -10.68 0.12
C MET A 64 -13.38 -11.62 0.35
N ASP A 65 -13.30 -12.51 1.33
CA ASP A 65 -14.38 -13.36 1.80
C ASP A 65 -14.64 -13.09 3.29
N PRO A 66 -15.84 -12.63 3.69
CA PRO A 66 -16.18 -12.39 5.09
C PRO A 66 -16.08 -13.64 5.98
N ALA A 67 -16.24 -14.84 5.41
CA ALA A 67 -16.14 -16.11 6.12
C ALA A 67 -14.68 -16.56 6.34
N HIS A 68 -13.75 -16.07 5.52
CA HIS A 68 -12.34 -16.42 5.58
C HIS A 68 -11.50 -15.17 5.65
N ARG A 69 -10.65 -15.05 6.66
CA ARG A 69 -9.71 -13.91 6.81
C ARG A 69 -8.50 -14.07 5.89
N ASP A 70 -8.74 -14.36 4.64
CA ASP A 70 -7.69 -14.53 3.65
C ASP A 70 -7.15 -13.18 3.19
N ARG A 71 -5.85 -13.08 3.09
CA ARG A 71 -5.16 -11.97 2.48
C ARG A 71 -4.60 -12.39 1.15
N VAL A 72 -4.72 -11.54 0.17
CA VAL A 72 -4.14 -11.74 -1.15
C VAL A 72 -3.13 -10.63 -1.43
N ALA A 73 -1.91 -11.04 -1.73
CA ALA A 73 -0.87 -10.15 -2.23
C ALA A 73 -0.90 -10.15 -3.76
N PHE A 74 -1.08 -8.97 -4.35
CA PHE A 74 -1.09 -8.79 -5.80
C PHE A 74 0.32 -8.55 -6.28
N MET A 75 0.86 -9.53 -7.01
CA MET A 75 2.18 -9.49 -7.60
C MET A 75 2.08 -9.22 -9.10
N ARG A 76 2.79 -8.20 -9.58
CA ARG A 76 3.02 -7.96 -11.00
C ARG A 76 4.23 -8.73 -11.46
N ILE A 77 4.08 -9.51 -12.52
CA ILE A 77 5.20 -10.21 -13.16
C ILE A 77 5.95 -9.21 -14.05
N CYS A 78 7.27 -9.13 -13.91
CA CYS A 78 8.11 -8.21 -14.65
C CYS A 78 8.90 -8.90 -15.76
N SER A 79 9.35 -10.13 -15.52
CA SER A 79 10.06 -10.96 -16.51
C SER A 79 9.78 -12.44 -16.28
N GLY A 80 10.16 -13.27 -17.24
CA GLY A 80 10.04 -14.71 -17.18
C GLY A 80 8.60 -15.19 -17.18
N ARG A 81 8.39 -16.46 -16.85
CA ARG A 81 7.07 -17.09 -16.84
C ARG A 81 6.78 -17.70 -15.48
N PHE A 82 5.68 -17.32 -14.89
CA PHE A 82 5.17 -17.99 -13.70
C PHE A 82 4.56 -19.34 -14.06
N GLN A 83 4.87 -20.35 -13.25
CA GLN A 83 4.23 -21.67 -13.29
C GLN A 83 3.74 -22.04 -11.90
N GLN A 84 2.54 -22.61 -11.83
CA GLN A 84 1.97 -23.10 -10.57
C GLN A 84 2.93 -24.06 -9.87
N GLY A 85 3.12 -23.85 -8.58
CA GLY A 85 4.00 -24.69 -7.76
C GLY A 85 5.48 -24.40 -7.88
N MET A 86 5.91 -23.40 -8.67
CA MET A 86 7.33 -23.04 -8.77
C MET A 86 7.86 -22.48 -7.44
N LYS A 87 9.18 -22.63 -7.25
CA LYS A 87 9.91 -22.01 -6.14
C LYS A 87 10.47 -20.68 -6.58
N VAL A 88 10.26 -19.67 -5.78
CA VAL A 88 10.80 -18.32 -5.99
C VAL A 88 11.48 -17.83 -4.72
N ARG A 89 12.52 -17.02 -4.87
CA ARG A 89 13.20 -16.36 -3.77
C ARG A 89 12.38 -15.15 -3.34
N HIS A 90 11.97 -15.12 -2.10
CA HIS A 90 11.45 -13.91 -1.45
C HIS A 90 12.65 -13.06 -0.99
N VAL A 91 12.97 -12.02 -1.74
CA VAL A 91 14.24 -11.28 -1.61
C VAL A 91 14.41 -10.67 -0.22
N ARG A 92 13.40 -9.99 0.30
CA ARG A 92 13.47 -9.36 1.64
C ARG A 92 13.74 -10.35 2.77
N LEU A 93 13.17 -11.54 2.70
CA LEU A 93 13.36 -12.58 3.73
C LEU A 93 14.57 -13.47 3.46
N GLY A 94 15.19 -13.39 2.27
CA GLY A 94 16.30 -14.24 1.87
C GLY A 94 15.95 -15.73 1.79
N LYS A 95 14.65 -16.07 1.65
CA LYS A 95 14.14 -17.44 1.69
C LYS A 95 13.46 -17.80 0.38
N ASP A 96 13.59 -19.06 0.00
CA ASP A 96 12.82 -19.62 -1.10
C ASP A 96 11.43 -20.04 -0.61
N ILE A 97 10.40 -19.59 -1.31
CA ILE A 97 9.02 -19.97 -1.07
C ILE A 97 8.44 -20.67 -2.29
N LYS A 98 7.52 -21.60 -2.05
CA LYS A 98 6.75 -22.23 -3.10
C LYS A 98 5.42 -21.52 -3.24
N ILE A 99 5.03 -21.15 -4.48
CA ILE A 99 3.71 -20.57 -4.77
C ILE A 99 2.82 -21.71 -5.30
N PRO A 100 2.04 -22.37 -4.42
CA PRO A 100 1.28 -23.57 -4.83
C PRO A 100 0.14 -23.19 -5.76
N ASN A 101 -0.57 -22.11 -5.47
CA ASN A 101 -1.69 -21.60 -6.25
C ASN A 101 -1.58 -20.09 -6.39
N ALA A 102 -1.73 -19.61 -7.60
CA ALA A 102 -1.92 -18.20 -7.89
C ALA A 102 -3.35 -17.97 -8.39
N LEU A 103 -3.89 -16.81 -8.09
CA LEU A 103 -5.23 -16.41 -8.47
C LEU A 103 -5.15 -15.34 -9.56
N THR A 104 -6.02 -15.41 -10.55
CA THR A 104 -6.33 -14.27 -11.42
C THR A 104 -7.72 -13.74 -11.07
N PHE A 105 -7.93 -12.47 -11.39
CA PHE A 105 -9.17 -11.78 -11.11
C PHE A 105 -9.76 -11.30 -12.43
N MET A 106 -10.80 -11.98 -12.90
CA MET A 106 -11.60 -11.59 -14.04
C MET A 106 -12.97 -11.12 -13.53
N ALA A 107 -13.16 -9.80 -13.46
CA ALA A 107 -14.35 -9.19 -12.88
C ALA A 107 -14.55 -9.56 -11.40
N GLN A 108 -15.56 -10.39 -11.07
CA GLN A 108 -15.84 -10.84 -9.71
C GLN A 108 -15.35 -12.26 -9.41
N ASP A 109 -14.93 -13.00 -10.44
CA ASP A 109 -14.54 -14.38 -10.30
C ASP A 109 -13.04 -14.53 -10.03
N ARG A 110 -12.72 -15.51 -9.17
CA ARG A 110 -11.35 -15.93 -8.87
C ARG A 110 -11.08 -17.23 -9.58
N GLU A 111 -10.12 -17.21 -10.46
CA GLU A 111 -9.69 -18.42 -11.16
C GLU A 111 -8.26 -18.76 -10.75
N SER A 112 -7.99 -20.06 -10.63
CA SER A 112 -6.62 -20.54 -10.43
C SER A 112 -5.82 -20.39 -11.72
N VAL A 113 -4.62 -19.84 -11.60
CA VAL A 113 -3.72 -19.59 -12.73
C VAL A 113 -2.61 -20.63 -12.73
N GLU A 114 -2.53 -21.41 -13.79
CA GLU A 114 -1.42 -22.34 -13.98
C GLU A 114 -0.15 -21.63 -14.47
N GLN A 115 -0.31 -20.62 -15.32
CA GLN A 115 0.78 -19.89 -15.97
C GLN A 115 0.44 -18.41 -16.11
N ALA A 116 1.46 -17.55 -15.95
CA ALA A 116 1.34 -16.12 -16.19
C ALA A 116 2.65 -15.55 -16.74
N TRP A 117 2.55 -14.44 -17.48
CA TRP A 117 3.62 -13.82 -18.24
C TRP A 117 3.93 -12.40 -17.78
N PRO A 118 5.03 -11.79 -18.26
CA PRO A 118 5.36 -10.41 -17.95
C PRO A 118 4.22 -9.46 -18.27
N GLY A 119 3.87 -8.61 -17.29
CA GLY A 119 2.74 -7.70 -17.37
C GLY A 119 1.50 -8.19 -16.65
N ASP A 120 1.34 -9.51 -16.47
CA ASP A 120 0.21 -10.08 -15.75
C ASP A 120 0.30 -9.79 -14.25
N ILE A 121 -0.87 -9.76 -13.62
CA ILE A 121 -1.03 -9.61 -12.19
C ILE A 121 -1.62 -10.90 -11.64
N ILE A 122 -0.91 -11.51 -10.71
CA ILE A 122 -1.37 -12.71 -10.01
C ILE A 122 -1.59 -12.41 -8.52
N GLY A 123 -2.59 -13.05 -7.93
CA GLY A 123 -2.85 -13.03 -6.50
C GLY A 123 -2.16 -14.20 -5.80
N ILE A 124 -1.39 -13.91 -4.77
CA ILE A 124 -0.72 -14.91 -3.93
C ILE A 124 -1.36 -14.89 -2.55
N HIS A 125 -1.75 -16.06 -2.02
CA HIS A 125 -2.23 -16.15 -0.65
C HIS A 125 -1.16 -15.68 0.34
N ASN A 126 -1.50 -14.71 1.17
CA ASN A 126 -0.60 -14.09 2.12
C ASN A 126 -1.01 -14.40 3.56
N HIS A 127 -0.24 -15.23 4.23
CA HIS A 127 -0.41 -15.54 5.65
C HIS A 127 0.23 -14.50 6.60
N GLY A 128 0.52 -13.27 6.09
CA GLY A 128 1.10 -12.17 6.87
C GLY A 128 2.61 -12.00 6.72
N THR A 129 3.27 -12.76 5.85
CA THR A 129 4.71 -12.67 5.61
C THR A 129 5.09 -11.77 4.42
N ILE A 130 4.19 -11.63 3.45
CA ILE A 130 4.38 -10.82 2.25
C ILE A 130 3.94 -9.39 2.54
N ALA A 131 4.78 -8.42 2.20
CA ALA A 131 4.51 -6.98 2.34
C ALA A 131 4.48 -6.29 0.97
N ILE A 132 3.84 -5.12 0.90
CA ILE A 132 3.94 -4.24 -0.28
C ILE A 132 5.41 -3.87 -0.48
N GLY A 133 5.87 -3.91 -1.74
CA GLY A 133 7.26 -3.68 -2.09
C GLY A 133 8.13 -4.93 -2.08
N ASP A 134 7.63 -6.07 -1.63
CA ASP A 134 8.38 -7.31 -1.70
C ASP A 134 8.64 -7.73 -3.13
N SER A 135 9.88 -8.13 -3.39
CA SER A 135 10.33 -8.62 -4.68
C SER A 135 10.53 -10.13 -4.64
N PHE A 136 10.16 -10.77 -5.74
CA PHE A 136 10.30 -12.20 -5.95
C PHE A 136 11.12 -12.46 -7.21
N SER A 137 12.00 -13.45 -7.17
CA SER A 137 12.86 -13.80 -8.31
C SER A 137 13.20 -15.28 -8.36
N GLU A 138 13.65 -15.75 -9.51
CA GLU A 138 14.30 -17.06 -9.66
C GLU A 138 15.80 -16.94 -9.31
N GLY A 139 16.10 -16.85 -8.00
CA GLY A 139 17.46 -16.97 -7.46
C GLY A 139 18.27 -15.67 -7.38
N GLU A 140 17.87 -14.59 -8.02
CA GLU A 140 18.57 -13.29 -7.98
C GLU A 140 18.12 -12.45 -6.79
N ALA A 141 19.04 -11.81 -6.09
CA ALA A 141 18.75 -10.84 -5.03
C ALA A 141 18.59 -9.45 -5.62
N LEU A 142 17.38 -9.14 -6.14
CA LEU A 142 17.01 -7.85 -6.69
C LEU A 142 15.79 -7.27 -5.97
N GLN A 143 15.73 -5.97 -5.84
CA GLN A 143 14.57 -5.29 -5.29
C GLN A 143 14.05 -4.24 -6.27
N PHE A 144 12.78 -4.35 -6.63
CA PHE A 144 12.12 -3.36 -7.49
C PHE A 144 11.96 -2.04 -6.77
N THR A 145 12.17 -0.95 -7.52
CA THR A 145 12.05 0.43 -7.07
C THR A 145 10.85 1.12 -7.72
N GLY A 146 10.52 2.33 -7.26
CA GLY A 146 9.43 3.12 -7.86
C GLY A 146 8.02 2.62 -7.53
N ILE A 147 7.88 1.78 -6.50
CA ILE A 147 6.57 1.44 -5.95
C ILE A 147 6.10 2.64 -5.15
N PRO A 148 4.95 3.26 -5.50
CA PRO A 148 4.48 4.44 -4.81
C PRO A 148 4.24 4.16 -3.32
N ASN A 149 4.92 4.89 -2.48
CA ASN A 149 4.68 4.89 -1.06
C ASN A 149 4.38 6.32 -0.64
N PHE A 150 3.20 6.56 -0.12
CA PHE A 150 2.75 7.88 0.23
C PHE A 150 3.08 8.16 1.69
N ALA A 151 3.75 9.30 1.96
CA ALA A 151 3.84 9.81 3.31
C ALA A 151 2.43 10.22 3.77
N PRO A 152 2.04 9.92 5.02
CA PRO A 152 0.75 10.37 5.54
C PRO A 152 0.76 11.89 5.71
N GLU A 153 -0.36 12.51 5.35
CA GLU A 153 -0.57 13.95 5.49
C GLU A 153 -1.44 14.29 6.71
N LEU A 154 -2.27 13.34 7.13
CA LEU A 154 -3.18 13.49 8.25
C LEU A 154 -2.89 12.43 9.31
N PHE A 155 -2.90 12.85 10.57
CA PHE A 155 -2.64 11.97 11.69
C PHE A 155 -3.81 12.03 12.68
N ARG A 156 -4.20 10.85 13.19
CA ARG A 156 -5.27 10.72 14.18
C ARG A 156 -4.86 9.69 15.23
N ARG A 157 -5.20 9.97 16.47
CA ARG A 157 -5.06 9.02 17.57
C ARG A 157 -6.26 8.09 17.58
N ALA A 158 -6.01 6.79 17.61
CA ALA A 158 -7.04 5.79 17.78
C ALA A 158 -7.39 5.64 19.25
N ARG A 159 -8.62 5.99 19.63
CA ARG A 159 -9.14 5.86 20.97
C ARG A 159 -10.19 4.77 21.05
N LEU A 160 -10.02 3.89 22.02
CA LEU A 160 -10.96 2.82 22.29
C LEU A 160 -12.12 3.31 23.15
N ARG A 161 -13.32 2.84 22.85
CA ARG A 161 -14.45 2.93 23.79
C ARG A 161 -14.36 1.87 24.89
N ASP A 162 -13.81 0.70 24.59
CA ASP A 162 -13.59 -0.40 25.53
C ASP A 162 -12.09 -0.66 25.69
N PRO A 163 -11.47 -0.29 26.82
CA PRO A 163 -10.02 -0.47 27.06
C PRO A 163 -9.53 -1.92 26.96
N LEU A 164 -10.41 -2.91 27.19
CA LEU A 164 -10.04 -4.33 27.14
C LEU A 164 -9.70 -4.79 25.71
N LYS A 165 -10.11 -4.05 24.70
CA LYS A 165 -9.88 -4.37 23.29
C LYS A 165 -8.58 -3.81 22.70
N LEU A 166 -7.66 -3.31 23.52
CA LEU A 166 -6.41 -2.70 23.04
C LEU A 166 -5.59 -3.63 22.13
N LYS A 167 -5.46 -4.91 22.49
CA LYS A 167 -4.73 -5.89 21.67
C LYS A 167 -5.42 -6.12 20.31
N ALA A 168 -6.76 -6.15 20.31
CA ALA A 168 -7.53 -6.31 19.08
C ALA A 168 -7.42 -5.06 18.19
N LEU A 169 -7.46 -3.85 18.78
CA LEU A 169 -7.21 -2.59 18.08
C LEU A 169 -5.82 -2.60 17.42
N GLN A 170 -4.79 -2.89 18.19
CA GLN A 170 -3.41 -2.91 17.69
C GLN A 170 -3.26 -3.89 16.52
N LYS A 171 -3.79 -5.11 16.67
CA LYS A 171 -3.79 -6.12 15.62
C LYS A 171 -4.55 -5.63 14.37
N GLY A 172 -5.74 -5.07 14.56
CA GLY A 172 -6.56 -4.55 13.45
C GLY A 172 -5.86 -3.42 12.71
N LEU A 173 -5.37 -2.40 13.42
CA LEU A 173 -4.65 -1.27 12.81
C LEU A 173 -3.40 -1.73 12.06
N GLN A 174 -2.62 -2.65 12.63
CA GLN A 174 -1.45 -3.18 11.96
C GLN A 174 -1.83 -3.91 10.66
N GLN A 175 -2.84 -4.78 10.73
CA GLN A 175 -3.29 -5.56 9.57
C GLN A 175 -3.88 -4.68 8.47
N LEU A 176 -4.69 -3.68 8.82
CA LEU A 176 -5.26 -2.73 7.87
C LEU A 176 -4.18 -1.83 7.25
N SER A 177 -3.13 -1.47 8.00
CA SER A 177 -2.01 -0.69 7.47
C SER A 177 -1.12 -1.49 6.51
N GLU A 178 -1.05 -2.81 6.66
CA GLU A 178 -0.34 -3.68 5.73
C GLU A 178 -0.98 -3.71 4.33
N GLU A 179 -2.24 -3.27 4.20
CA GLU A 179 -2.91 -3.07 2.90
C GLU A 179 -2.44 -1.81 2.17
N GLY A 180 -1.69 -0.93 2.85
CA GLY A 180 -1.04 0.24 2.25
C GLY A 180 -1.88 1.50 2.16
N ALA A 181 -3.16 1.47 2.55
CA ALA A 181 -4.04 2.63 2.52
C ALA A 181 -3.78 3.62 3.67
N THR A 182 -3.26 3.12 4.79
CA THR A 182 -2.93 3.89 6.00
C THR A 182 -1.61 3.43 6.56
N GLN A 183 -1.04 4.22 7.46
CA GLN A 183 0.18 3.88 8.18
C GLN A 183 -0.08 3.90 9.69
N PHE A 184 0.47 2.91 10.37
CA PHE A 184 0.27 2.69 11.79
C PHE A 184 1.54 3.01 12.56
N PHE A 185 1.42 3.82 13.62
CA PHE A 185 2.51 4.24 14.46
C PHE A 185 2.21 3.92 15.93
N ARG A 186 3.21 3.40 16.62
CA ARG A 186 3.20 3.13 18.05
C ARG A 186 4.15 4.11 18.74
N PRO A 187 3.67 5.19 19.37
CA PRO A 187 4.51 6.09 20.13
C PRO A 187 5.36 5.35 21.17
N MET A 188 6.60 5.79 21.34
CA MET A 188 7.52 5.20 22.32
C MET A 188 7.12 5.53 23.75
N LEU A 189 6.40 6.64 23.94
CA LEU A 189 5.86 7.05 25.23
C LEU A 189 4.34 6.92 25.22
N GLY A 190 3.78 6.24 26.23
CA GLY A 190 2.34 6.01 26.35
C GLY A 190 1.83 4.79 25.54
N ASN A 191 0.52 4.58 25.61
CA ASN A 191 -0.16 3.44 24.96
C ASN A 191 -1.08 3.89 23.82
N GLU A 192 -0.94 5.14 23.40
CA GLU A 192 -1.78 5.72 22.34
C GLU A 192 -1.28 5.27 20.98
N LEU A 193 -2.20 4.82 20.15
CA LEU A 193 -1.89 4.37 18.80
C LEU A 193 -2.24 5.48 17.81
N VAL A 194 -1.32 5.80 16.91
CA VAL A 194 -1.52 6.85 15.90
C VAL A 194 -1.66 6.21 14.53
N LEU A 195 -2.65 6.64 13.77
CA LEU A 195 -2.87 6.28 12.38
C LEU A 195 -2.58 7.48 11.50
N GLY A 196 -1.79 7.27 10.46
CA GLY A 196 -1.51 8.24 9.42
C GLY A 196 -2.24 7.87 8.12
N ALA A 197 -2.80 8.84 7.43
CA ALA A 197 -3.54 8.68 6.19
C ALA A 197 -3.31 9.86 5.25
N VAL A 198 -3.62 9.69 3.96
CA VAL A 198 -3.56 10.78 2.97
C VAL A 198 -4.86 11.59 2.99
N GLY A 199 -6.00 10.96 3.30
CA GLY A 199 -7.31 11.61 3.29
C GLY A 199 -8.19 11.23 4.49
N MET A 200 -9.15 12.11 4.82
CA MET A 200 -10.05 11.91 5.97
C MET A 200 -10.90 10.65 5.88
N LEU A 201 -11.39 10.34 4.69
CA LEU A 201 -12.26 9.17 4.46
C LEU A 201 -11.59 7.84 4.85
N GLN A 202 -10.26 7.77 4.80
CA GLN A 202 -9.53 6.56 5.18
C GLN A 202 -9.72 6.22 6.66
N PHE A 203 -9.83 7.22 7.54
CA PHE A 203 -10.11 6.98 8.96
C PHE A 203 -11.50 6.40 9.18
N ASP A 204 -12.51 6.88 8.44
CA ASP A 204 -13.88 6.36 8.53
C ASP A 204 -13.95 4.91 8.04
N VAL A 205 -13.26 4.59 6.94
CA VAL A 205 -13.15 3.23 6.43
C VAL A 205 -12.47 2.31 7.45
N VAL A 206 -11.38 2.76 8.07
CA VAL A 206 -10.68 1.98 9.09
C VAL A 206 -11.55 1.78 10.33
N ALA A 207 -12.26 2.82 10.81
CA ALA A 207 -13.19 2.70 11.93
C ALA A 207 -14.31 1.67 11.65
N TYR A 208 -14.90 1.75 10.46
CA TYR A 208 -15.92 0.79 10.02
C TYR A 208 -15.38 -0.63 9.99
N ARG A 209 -14.21 -0.86 9.42
CA ARG A 209 -13.58 -2.17 9.32
C ARG A 209 -13.15 -2.73 10.68
N LEU A 210 -12.60 -1.88 11.56
CA LEU A 210 -12.27 -2.28 12.94
C LEU A 210 -13.51 -2.78 13.68
N LYS A 211 -14.65 -2.11 13.51
CA LYS A 211 -15.91 -2.52 14.13
C LYS A 211 -16.42 -3.83 13.58
N ASN A 212 -16.47 -3.99 12.26
CA ASN A 212 -17.12 -5.14 11.62
C ASN A 212 -16.22 -6.37 11.54
N GLU A 213 -14.90 -6.20 11.35
CA GLU A 213 -13.96 -7.32 11.17
C GLU A 213 -13.25 -7.72 12.46
N TYR A 214 -13.01 -6.76 13.37
CA TYR A 214 -12.26 -7.00 14.61
C TYR A 214 -13.10 -6.85 15.87
N ASN A 215 -14.38 -6.47 15.72
CA ASN A 215 -15.29 -6.17 16.84
C ASN A 215 -14.70 -5.11 17.80
N VAL A 216 -14.06 -4.07 17.23
CA VAL A 216 -13.42 -2.96 17.96
C VAL A 216 -14.13 -1.68 17.64
N ASP A 217 -14.81 -1.08 18.62
CA ASP A 217 -15.41 0.25 18.48
C ASP A 217 -14.36 1.31 18.86
N SER A 218 -13.94 2.08 17.89
CA SER A 218 -12.89 3.09 18.04
C SER A 218 -13.30 4.41 17.41
N ILE A 219 -12.76 5.49 17.93
CA ILE A 219 -12.87 6.84 17.37
C ILE A 219 -11.49 7.38 17.06
N PHE A 220 -11.41 8.23 16.05
CA PHE A 220 -10.16 8.86 15.64
C PHE A 220 -10.16 10.35 16.02
N GLU A 221 -9.31 10.70 16.97
CA GLU A 221 -9.17 12.08 17.49
C GLU A 221 -7.98 12.78 16.85
N SER A 222 -8.04 14.09 16.75
CA SER A 222 -6.91 14.91 16.29
C SER A 222 -5.71 14.75 17.19
N VAL A 223 -4.52 14.75 16.61
CA VAL A 223 -3.23 14.72 17.31
C VAL A 223 -2.33 15.80 16.73
N ASN A 224 -1.48 16.37 17.57
CA ASN A 224 -0.55 17.41 17.15
C ASN A 224 0.68 16.78 16.47
N VAL A 225 0.48 16.31 15.22
CA VAL A 225 1.52 15.77 14.35
C VAL A 225 1.34 16.41 12.98
N TYR A 226 2.36 17.13 12.55
CA TYR A 226 2.43 17.76 11.24
C TYR A 226 2.87 16.76 10.16
N THR A 227 3.92 15.96 10.46
CA THR A 227 4.47 15.00 9.51
C THR A 227 5.25 13.90 10.24
N ALA A 228 5.46 12.79 9.53
CA ALA A 228 6.31 11.69 9.94
C ALA A 228 7.61 11.67 9.14
N ARG A 229 8.72 11.37 9.80
CA ARG A 229 10.04 11.14 9.17
C ARG A 229 10.64 9.86 9.71
N TRP A 230 11.04 8.97 8.83
CA TRP A 230 11.76 7.75 9.21
C TRP A 230 13.20 8.10 9.53
N VAL A 231 13.67 7.61 10.68
CA VAL A 231 14.95 8.00 11.26
C VAL A 231 15.96 6.89 11.13
N ARG A 232 17.14 7.22 10.63
CA ARG A 232 18.31 6.32 10.58
C ARG A 232 19.58 7.06 10.99
N CYS A 233 20.44 6.40 11.75
CA CYS A 233 21.76 6.87 12.08
C CYS A 233 22.73 5.71 12.05
N LYS A 234 23.96 5.93 11.54
CA LYS A 234 25.04 4.94 11.54
C LYS A 234 25.69 4.81 12.93
N ASP A 235 25.67 5.88 13.72
CA ASP A 235 26.19 5.90 15.09
C ASP A 235 25.08 5.55 16.08
N GLU A 236 25.18 4.37 16.69
CA GLU A 236 24.24 3.90 17.71
C GLU A 236 24.19 4.77 18.96
N LYS A 237 25.34 5.38 19.37
CA LYS A 237 25.39 6.25 20.55
C LYS A 237 24.59 7.51 20.31
N MET A 238 24.78 8.12 19.14
CA MET A 238 24.01 9.29 18.72
C MET A 238 22.51 8.97 18.58
N LEU A 239 22.18 7.82 18.00
CA LEU A 239 20.80 7.37 17.87
C LEU A 239 20.13 7.19 19.25
N ASN A 240 20.84 6.67 20.24
CA ASN A 240 20.32 6.50 21.59
C ASN A 240 20.13 7.86 22.29
N GLN A 241 21.07 8.80 22.15
CA GLN A 241 20.91 10.17 22.65
C GLN A 241 19.70 10.86 22.01
N PHE A 242 19.51 10.69 20.71
CA PHE A 242 18.34 11.21 19.99
C PHE A 242 17.04 10.63 20.55
N LYS A 243 17.01 9.31 20.80
CA LYS A 243 15.84 8.64 21.38
C LYS A 243 15.52 9.17 22.77
N ASP A 244 16.54 9.35 23.62
CA ASP A 244 16.34 9.81 24.98
C ASP A 244 15.81 11.26 25.03
N GLN A 245 16.30 12.13 24.14
CA GLN A 245 15.89 13.54 24.12
C GLN A 245 14.53 13.77 23.47
N LEU A 246 14.15 12.98 22.48
CA LEU A 246 12.93 13.20 21.68
C LEU A 246 11.89 12.08 21.85
N GLN A 247 12.01 11.26 22.89
CA GLN A 247 11.11 10.14 23.17
C GLN A 247 9.61 10.46 23.02
N PRO A 248 9.11 11.63 23.47
CA PRO A 248 7.67 11.97 23.32
C PRO A 248 7.20 12.11 21.86
N ASN A 249 8.14 12.38 20.96
CA ASN A 249 7.86 12.59 19.54
C ASN A 249 8.31 11.41 18.67
N LEU A 250 8.72 10.32 19.30
CA LEU A 250 9.16 9.12 18.58
C LEU A 250 8.12 8.02 18.62
N ALA A 251 8.05 7.30 17.53
CA ALA A 251 7.18 6.15 17.37
C ALA A 251 7.88 5.03 16.58
N LEU A 252 7.32 3.85 16.64
CA LEU A 252 7.67 2.73 15.75
C LEU A 252 6.55 2.54 14.74
N ASP A 253 6.89 2.40 13.47
CA ASP A 253 5.93 2.06 12.44
C ASP A 253 5.49 0.58 12.53
N GLY A 254 4.56 0.15 11.67
CA GLY A 254 4.09 -1.25 11.61
C GLY A 254 5.20 -2.28 11.34
N GLY A 255 6.37 -1.85 10.86
CA GLY A 255 7.55 -2.70 10.63
C GLY A 255 8.66 -2.51 11.66
N ASN A 256 8.37 -1.88 12.80
CA ASN A 256 9.32 -1.58 13.87
C ASN A 256 10.47 -0.63 13.47
N GLN A 257 10.29 0.18 12.43
CA GLN A 257 11.24 1.25 12.11
C GLN A 257 10.98 2.48 12.96
N LEU A 258 12.06 3.15 13.37
CA LEU A 258 11.99 4.38 14.16
C LEU A 258 11.47 5.53 13.30
N VAL A 259 10.49 6.27 13.83
CA VAL A 259 9.85 7.41 13.16
C VAL A 259 9.80 8.59 14.11
N TYR A 260 10.19 9.76 13.64
CA TYR A 260 9.98 11.04 14.29
C TYR A 260 8.65 11.62 13.82
N LEU A 261 7.72 11.79 14.74
CA LEU A 261 6.44 12.44 14.53
C LEU A 261 6.59 13.93 14.87
N ALA A 262 6.89 14.75 13.88
CA ALA A 262 7.15 16.16 14.08
C ALA A 262 5.84 16.92 14.42
N PRO A 263 5.75 17.65 15.54
CA PRO A 263 4.55 18.40 15.90
C PRO A 263 4.25 19.56 14.94
N THR A 264 5.29 20.23 14.45
CA THR A 264 5.20 21.35 13.51
C THR A 264 6.34 21.29 12.49
N ARG A 265 6.21 22.08 11.40
CA ARG A 265 7.26 22.24 10.42
C ARG A 265 8.55 22.82 11.05
N VAL A 266 8.40 23.77 11.97
CA VAL A 266 9.53 24.39 12.66
C VAL A 266 10.26 23.38 13.54
N ASN A 267 9.52 22.54 14.27
CA ASN A 267 10.14 21.47 15.05
C ASN A 267 10.94 20.49 14.20
N LEU A 268 10.43 20.14 13.00
CA LEU A 268 11.17 19.28 12.07
C LEU A 268 12.49 19.94 11.68
N GLN A 269 12.44 21.18 11.18
CA GLN A 269 13.63 21.91 10.75
C GLN A 269 14.68 22.04 11.87
N LEU A 270 14.27 22.48 13.06
CA LEU A 270 15.18 22.59 14.20
C LEU A 270 15.77 21.26 14.63
N THR A 271 15.01 20.17 14.47
CA THR A 271 15.51 18.82 14.79
C THR A 271 16.54 18.35 13.74
N GLU A 272 16.29 18.60 12.46
CA GLU A 272 17.25 18.31 11.38
C GLU A 272 18.55 19.09 11.54
N GLU A 273 18.46 20.39 11.87
CA GLU A 273 19.63 21.24 12.13
C GLU A 273 20.45 20.79 13.37
N ARG A 274 19.76 20.33 14.42
CA ARG A 274 20.41 19.85 15.67
C ARG A 274 21.09 18.48 15.48
N TRP A 275 20.58 17.67 14.59
CA TRP A 275 21.03 16.29 14.37
C TRP A 275 21.44 16.04 12.91
N PRO A 276 22.50 16.72 12.40
CA PRO A 276 22.87 16.66 10.98
C PRO A 276 23.33 15.27 10.52
N ASP A 277 23.82 14.42 11.43
CA ASP A 277 24.25 13.07 11.11
C ASP A 277 23.11 12.04 11.14
N ILE A 278 21.91 12.47 11.51
CA ILE A 278 20.71 11.66 11.48
C ILE A 278 19.95 11.91 10.17
N GLN A 279 19.62 10.84 9.48
CA GLN A 279 18.81 10.92 8.27
C GLN A 279 17.32 10.92 8.63
N PHE A 280 16.58 11.88 8.05
CA PHE A 280 15.14 12.02 8.15
C PHE A 280 14.50 11.81 6.79
N ALA A 281 14.02 10.60 6.53
CA ALA A 281 13.42 10.24 5.25
C ALA A 281 11.91 10.46 5.23
N GLU A 282 11.37 10.89 4.10
CA GLU A 282 9.94 11.10 3.93
C GLU A 282 9.15 9.81 3.84
N THR A 283 9.77 8.75 3.36
CA THR A 283 9.17 7.43 3.26
C THR A 283 10.11 6.36 3.78
N ARG A 284 9.55 5.23 4.17
CA ARG A 284 10.32 4.07 4.66
C ARG A 284 11.30 3.52 3.62
N GLU A 285 10.94 3.56 2.35
CA GLU A 285 11.76 3.04 1.25
C GLU A 285 12.98 3.90 1.00
N THR A 286 12.87 5.19 1.21
CA THR A 286 14.00 6.13 1.02
C THR A 286 15.16 5.81 1.98
N LEU A 287 14.87 5.18 3.13
CA LEU A 287 15.92 4.72 4.06
C LEU A 287 16.69 3.48 3.59
N ARG A 288 16.15 2.70 2.67
CA ARG A 288 16.74 1.43 2.21
C ARG A 288 17.83 1.62 1.16
N PHE A 289 17.86 2.76 0.50
CA PHE A 289 18.72 3.04 -0.68
C PHE A 289 20.01 3.82 -0.35
N VAL A 290 20.31 4.04 0.92
CA VAL A 290 21.46 4.86 1.36
C VAL A 290 22.56 4.02 2.02
N ASP A 291 22.69 2.73 1.65
CA ASP A 291 23.78 1.86 2.10
C ASP A 291 24.96 1.94 1.15
#